data_7cecee9186897e99611c52e576b44a25
#
_entry.id   7cecee9186897e99611c52e576b44a25
#
_cell.length_a   1.000
_cell.length_b   1.000
_cell.length_c   1.000
_cell.angle_alpha   90.00
_cell.angle_beta   90.00
_cell.angle_gamma   90.00
#
_symmetry.space_group_name_H-M   'P 1'
#
loop_
_entity.id
_entity.type
_entity.pdbx_description
1 polymer ?
#
loop_
_entity_poly.entity_id
_entity_poly.type
_entity_poly.pdbx_seq_one_letter_code
_entity_poly.pdbx_strand_id
1 'polypeptide(L)'
;MLNLFIAMLILPSTPAIQTTEPPPIRHFLQVTPEFCTGGQPRNEHFIKLKADGVKTVLNLRQPGEHRADEEQEAVRNAGLKYYNIPVNYRKPTEADVEEFLRLTDDPANRPMFIHCTAAIRVGAFWMIRRVLRDGMSVEAALEEARKVGLTQSPHLDDFALRYIRAHQK
;
A
#
# COMPACT_ATOMS: atom_id res chain seq x y z
N MET A 1 -16.89 73.74 4.71
CA MET A 1 -16.08 72.59 5.18
C MET A 1 -16.92 71.31 5.05
N LEU A 2 -16.61 70.51 4.03
CA LEU A 2 -17.42 69.28 3.72
C LEU A 2 -16.66 68.09 4.28
N ASN A 3 -17.17 67.46 5.36
CA ASN A 3 -16.57 66.25 5.94
C ASN A 3 -17.02 65.03 5.15
N LEU A 4 -16.05 64.43 4.46
CA LEU A 4 -16.23 63.18 3.72
C LEU A 4 -15.99 62.01 4.72
N PHE A 5 -17.08 61.32 5.18
CA PHE A 5 -16.96 60.06 5.92
C PHE A 5 -16.73 58.92 4.93
N ILE A 6 -15.51 58.35 4.91
CA ILE A 6 -15.20 57.12 4.19
C ILE A 6 -15.68 55.95 5.09
N ALA A 7 -16.77 55.29 4.72
CA ALA A 7 -17.20 54.05 5.33
C ALA A 7 -16.30 52.91 4.88
N MET A 8 -15.49 52.40 5.78
CA MET A 8 -14.64 51.23 5.56
C MET A 8 -15.48 49.95 5.61
N LEU A 9 -15.73 49.35 4.44
CA LEU A 9 -16.46 48.06 4.33
C LEU A 9 -15.54 46.94 4.84
N ILE A 10 -15.84 46.39 6.01
CA ILE A 10 -15.19 45.19 6.55
C ILE A 10 -15.86 44.00 5.91
N LEU A 11 -15.19 43.35 4.94
CA LEU A 11 -15.62 42.06 4.37
C LEU A 11 -15.41 40.98 5.42
N PRO A 12 -16.40 40.07 5.64
CA PRO A 12 -16.22 38.94 6.53
C PRO A 12 -15.18 37.99 5.94
N SER A 13 -14.09 37.74 6.66
CA SER A 13 -13.12 36.70 6.31
C SER A 13 -13.76 35.34 6.50
N THR A 14 -13.98 34.62 5.40
CA THR A 14 -14.42 33.22 5.42
C THR A 14 -13.34 32.39 6.12
N PRO A 15 -13.65 31.59 7.14
CA PRO A 15 -12.66 30.73 7.76
C PRO A 15 -12.14 29.72 6.73
N ALA A 16 -10.84 29.73 6.49
CA ALA A 16 -10.20 28.72 5.69
C ALA A 16 -10.39 27.35 6.35
N ILE A 17 -11.04 26.42 5.66
CA ILE A 17 -11.11 25.03 6.09
C ILE A 17 -9.68 24.50 6.10
N GLN A 18 -9.10 24.34 7.27
CA GLN A 18 -7.82 23.65 7.43
C GLN A 18 -8.06 22.17 7.16
N THR A 19 -7.80 21.73 5.94
CA THR A 19 -7.69 20.30 5.62
C THR A 19 -6.39 19.80 6.25
N THR A 20 -6.47 19.24 7.46
CA THR A 20 -5.33 18.55 8.06
C THR A 20 -5.05 17.31 7.22
N GLU A 21 -3.85 17.24 6.60
CA GLU A 21 -3.44 16.03 5.90
C GLU A 21 -3.52 14.83 6.86
N PRO A 22 -3.99 13.67 6.38
CA PRO A 22 -4.03 12.47 7.20
C PRO A 22 -2.59 12.08 7.59
N PRO A 23 -2.37 11.52 8.80
CA PRO A 23 -1.05 11.06 9.21
C PRO A 23 -0.53 10.04 8.19
N PRO A 24 0.80 9.97 7.94
CA PRO A 24 1.37 9.11 6.90
C PRO A 24 1.02 7.65 7.10
N ILE A 25 0.88 6.89 6.01
CA ILE A 25 0.71 5.44 6.05
C ILE A 25 1.96 4.83 6.71
N ARG A 26 1.76 4.00 7.72
CA ARG A 26 2.87 3.31 8.40
C ARG A 26 3.68 2.47 7.41
N HIS A 27 5.01 2.56 7.47
CA HIS A 27 5.93 1.85 6.56
C HIS A 27 5.64 2.09 5.07
N PHE A 28 5.13 3.27 4.72
CA PHE A 28 4.98 3.61 3.32
C PHE A 28 6.35 3.70 2.64
N LEU A 29 6.48 2.98 1.53
CA LEU A 29 7.71 2.99 0.72
C LEU A 29 7.34 2.94 -0.76
N GLN A 30 7.82 3.92 -1.53
CA GLN A 30 7.85 3.82 -2.99
C GLN A 30 9.03 2.93 -3.37
N VAL A 31 8.75 1.69 -3.77
CA VAL A 31 9.80 0.70 -4.05
C VAL A 31 10.30 0.83 -5.48
N THR A 32 9.38 1.00 -6.42
CA THR A 32 9.66 1.30 -7.83
C THR A 32 8.64 2.31 -8.35
N PRO A 33 8.81 2.90 -9.54
CA PRO A 33 7.78 3.78 -10.11
C PRO A 33 6.40 3.11 -10.25
N GLU A 34 6.36 1.78 -10.37
CA GLU A 34 5.13 1.01 -10.56
C GLU A 34 4.55 0.43 -9.27
N PHE A 35 5.32 0.43 -8.16
CA PHE A 35 4.90 -0.20 -6.92
C PHE A 35 5.24 0.63 -5.69
N CYS A 36 4.24 0.86 -4.87
CA CYS A 36 4.42 1.34 -3.50
C CYS A 36 3.80 0.36 -2.50
N THR A 37 4.34 0.34 -1.29
CA THR A 37 3.97 -0.62 -0.25
C THR A 37 3.71 0.09 1.07
N GLY A 38 3.01 -0.57 1.99
CA GLY A 38 2.78 0.00 3.31
C GLY A 38 2.01 -0.91 4.27
N GLY A 39 1.79 -0.39 5.46
CA GLY A 39 0.83 -0.91 6.41
C GLY A 39 -0.59 -0.45 6.09
N GLN A 40 -1.50 -0.63 7.04
CA GLN A 40 -2.91 -0.30 6.88
C GLN A 40 -3.12 1.19 6.58
N PRO A 41 -3.70 1.56 5.41
CA PRO A 41 -4.11 2.92 5.13
C PRO A 41 -5.41 3.27 5.89
N ARG A 42 -5.70 4.56 6.01
CA ARG A 42 -7.03 5.08 6.31
C ARG A 42 -7.76 5.39 5.01
N ASN A 43 -9.07 5.53 5.05
CA ASN A 43 -9.88 5.78 3.85
C ASN A 43 -9.44 7.06 3.09
N GLU A 44 -9.01 8.09 3.82
CA GLU A 44 -8.54 9.36 3.25
C GLU A 44 -7.28 9.19 2.38
N HIS A 45 -6.46 8.19 2.69
CA HIS A 45 -5.24 7.90 1.90
C HIS A 45 -5.54 7.43 0.49
N PHE A 46 -6.68 6.78 0.25
CA PHE A 46 -7.02 6.28 -1.09
C PHE A 46 -7.23 7.41 -2.10
N ILE A 47 -7.79 8.55 -1.66
CA ILE A 47 -7.93 9.75 -2.49
C ILE A 47 -6.54 10.28 -2.88
N LYS A 48 -5.62 10.35 -1.91
CA LYS A 48 -4.24 10.78 -2.18
C LYS A 48 -3.50 9.79 -3.10
N LEU A 49 -3.57 8.50 -2.83
CA LEU A 49 -2.97 7.46 -3.68
C LEU A 49 -3.46 7.57 -5.13
N LYS A 50 -4.75 7.84 -5.32
CA LYS A 50 -5.32 8.09 -6.65
C LYS A 50 -4.73 9.33 -7.31
N ALA A 51 -4.61 10.42 -6.58
CA ALA A 51 -4.01 11.66 -7.06
C ALA A 51 -2.53 11.49 -7.42
N ASP A 52 -1.81 10.63 -6.69
CA ASP A 52 -0.41 10.27 -6.93
C ASP A 52 -0.25 9.26 -8.10
N GLY A 53 -1.34 8.89 -8.78
CA GLY A 53 -1.32 8.07 -9.99
C GLY A 53 -1.48 6.55 -9.76
N VAL A 54 -1.68 6.10 -8.53
CA VAL A 54 -2.00 4.69 -8.24
C VAL A 54 -3.29 4.30 -8.96
N LYS A 55 -3.33 3.10 -9.53
CA LYS A 55 -4.51 2.53 -10.20
C LYS A 55 -5.18 1.44 -9.38
N THR A 56 -4.39 0.70 -8.62
CA THR A 56 -4.84 -0.52 -7.93
C THR A 56 -4.34 -0.56 -6.50
N VAL A 57 -5.20 -1.03 -5.60
CA VAL A 57 -4.86 -1.40 -4.22
C VAL A 57 -4.95 -2.91 -4.11
N LEU A 58 -3.88 -3.53 -3.61
CA LEU A 58 -3.80 -4.95 -3.27
C LEU A 58 -3.66 -5.11 -1.76
N ASN A 59 -4.70 -5.65 -1.14
CA ASN A 59 -4.78 -5.91 0.30
C ASN A 59 -4.45 -7.37 0.61
N LEU A 60 -3.43 -7.63 1.44
CA LEU A 60 -3.05 -8.97 1.87
C LEU A 60 -3.64 -9.37 3.24
N ARG A 61 -4.64 -8.65 3.74
CA ARG A 61 -5.27 -8.97 5.04
C ARG A 61 -6.38 -10.00 4.88
N GLN A 62 -6.59 -10.77 5.95
CA GLN A 62 -7.73 -11.67 6.03
C GLN A 62 -9.02 -10.88 6.35
N PRO A 63 -10.20 -11.40 5.93
CA PRO A 63 -11.48 -10.94 6.43
C PRO A 63 -11.49 -10.99 7.97
N GLY A 64 -12.14 -10.02 8.60
CA GLY A 64 -12.17 -9.91 10.07
C GLY A 64 -10.95 -9.22 10.71
N GLU A 65 -9.86 -8.96 9.98
CA GLU A 65 -8.87 -8.00 10.44
C GLU A 65 -9.49 -6.59 10.43
N HIS A 66 -9.08 -5.74 11.38
CA HIS A 66 -9.68 -4.43 11.59
C HIS A 66 -9.99 -3.68 10.27
N ARG A 67 -11.27 -3.40 9.99
CA ARG A 67 -11.79 -2.66 8.83
C ARG A 67 -11.42 -3.24 7.45
N ALA A 68 -11.04 -4.52 7.37
CA ALA A 68 -10.69 -5.15 6.08
C ALA A 68 -11.90 -5.21 5.14
N ASP A 69 -13.07 -5.48 5.69
CA ASP A 69 -14.31 -5.65 4.91
C ASP A 69 -14.88 -4.33 4.38
N GLU A 70 -14.59 -3.20 5.06
CA GLU A 70 -15.04 -1.86 4.66
C GLU A 70 -14.13 -1.22 3.59
N GLU A 71 -12.90 -1.69 3.47
CA GLU A 71 -11.87 -1.07 2.64
C GLU A 71 -12.19 -1.14 1.16
N GLN A 72 -12.78 -2.23 0.69
CA GLN A 72 -13.12 -2.41 -0.72
C GLN A 72 -14.01 -1.28 -1.23
N GLU A 73 -15.01 -0.90 -0.45
CA GLU A 73 -15.92 0.19 -0.81
C GLU A 73 -15.18 1.53 -0.84
N ALA A 74 -14.37 1.82 0.17
CA ALA A 74 -13.59 3.05 0.23
C ALA A 74 -12.61 3.20 -0.94
N VAL A 75 -11.93 2.11 -1.33
CA VAL A 75 -11.03 2.08 -2.48
C VAL A 75 -11.78 2.33 -3.78
N ARG A 76 -12.93 1.68 -3.99
CA ARG A 76 -13.76 1.86 -5.18
C ARG A 76 -14.32 3.29 -5.27
N ASN A 77 -14.75 3.85 -4.16
CA ASN A 77 -15.25 5.22 -4.08
C ASN A 77 -14.15 6.26 -4.41
N ALA A 78 -12.89 5.94 -4.15
CA ALA A 78 -11.74 6.74 -4.57
C ALA A 78 -11.39 6.54 -6.06
N GLY A 79 -12.10 5.69 -6.81
CA GLY A 79 -11.85 5.41 -8.23
C GLY A 79 -10.62 4.52 -8.49
N LEU A 80 -10.28 3.65 -7.53
CA LEU A 80 -9.19 2.68 -7.61
C LEU A 80 -9.74 1.26 -7.83
N LYS A 81 -8.98 0.39 -8.49
CA LYS A 81 -9.23 -1.06 -8.48
C LYS A 81 -8.86 -1.62 -7.13
N TYR A 82 -9.60 -2.65 -6.69
CA TYR A 82 -9.33 -3.35 -5.44
C TYR A 82 -9.22 -4.84 -5.65
N TYR A 83 -8.14 -5.41 -5.10
CA TYR A 83 -7.96 -6.85 -4.97
C TYR A 83 -7.63 -7.21 -3.52
N ASN A 84 -8.07 -8.38 -3.10
CA ASN A 84 -7.74 -8.94 -1.80
C ASN A 84 -7.22 -10.37 -1.96
N ILE A 85 -6.06 -10.63 -1.41
CA ILE A 85 -5.52 -11.98 -1.18
C ILE A 85 -5.51 -12.19 0.33
N PRO A 86 -6.38 -13.04 0.89
CA PRO A 86 -6.52 -13.19 2.34
C PRO A 86 -5.39 -14.03 2.95
N VAL A 87 -4.17 -13.50 2.91
CA VAL A 87 -2.97 -14.21 3.39
C VAL A 87 -3.02 -14.43 4.90
N ASN A 88 -3.01 -15.68 5.31
CA ASN A 88 -2.86 -16.02 6.72
C ASN A 88 -1.44 -15.71 7.19
N TYR A 89 -1.30 -14.79 8.16
CA TYR A 89 0.00 -14.37 8.66
C TYR A 89 0.87 -15.53 9.18
N ARG A 90 0.25 -16.49 9.87
CA ARG A 90 0.97 -17.64 10.49
C ARG A 90 1.22 -18.78 9.51
N LYS A 91 0.39 -18.88 8.47
CA LYS A 91 0.42 -20.01 7.53
C LYS A 91 0.08 -19.51 6.11
N PRO A 92 0.96 -18.71 5.48
CA PRO A 92 0.78 -18.35 4.07
C PRO A 92 0.91 -19.60 3.19
N THR A 93 0.25 -19.58 2.03
CA THR A 93 0.24 -20.70 1.10
C THR A 93 0.94 -20.36 -0.22
N GLU A 94 1.31 -21.38 -0.98
CA GLU A 94 1.86 -21.19 -2.33
C GLU A 94 0.82 -20.54 -3.26
N ALA A 95 -0.44 -20.93 -3.14
CA ALA A 95 -1.53 -20.33 -3.91
C ALA A 95 -1.67 -18.81 -3.67
N ASP A 96 -1.43 -18.34 -2.43
CA ASP A 96 -1.40 -16.90 -2.13
C ASP A 96 -0.29 -16.19 -2.91
N VAL A 97 0.89 -16.84 -3.02
CA VAL A 97 2.02 -16.31 -3.79
C VAL A 97 1.74 -16.30 -5.28
N GLU A 98 1.19 -17.39 -5.82
CA GLU A 98 0.83 -17.49 -7.24
C GLU A 98 -0.15 -16.38 -7.64
N GLU A 99 -1.17 -16.15 -6.84
CA GLU A 99 -2.14 -15.08 -7.09
C GLU A 99 -1.50 -13.68 -6.94
N PHE A 100 -0.62 -13.49 -5.96
CA PHE A 100 0.14 -12.26 -5.80
C PHE A 100 1.02 -11.97 -7.04
N LEU A 101 1.76 -12.97 -7.51
CA LEU A 101 2.58 -12.82 -8.71
C LEU A 101 1.70 -12.53 -9.93
N ARG A 102 0.61 -13.26 -10.13
CA ARG A 102 -0.33 -13.04 -11.23
C ARG A 102 -0.85 -11.60 -11.27
N LEU A 103 -1.28 -11.06 -10.12
CA LEU A 103 -1.83 -9.69 -10.03
C LEU A 103 -0.75 -8.63 -10.24
N THR A 104 0.46 -8.85 -9.71
CA THR A 104 1.56 -7.90 -9.84
C THR A 104 2.29 -7.98 -11.19
N ASP A 105 2.19 -9.09 -11.91
CA ASP A 105 2.73 -9.24 -13.27
C ASP A 105 1.85 -8.54 -14.32
N ASP A 106 0.56 -8.37 -14.07
CA ASP A 106 -0.36 -7.69 -15.00
C ASP A 106 -0.09 -6.17 -15.06
N PRO A 107 0.38 -5.64 -16.21
CA PRO A 107 0.66 -4.21 -16.36
C PRO A 107 -0.60 -3.34 -16.26
N ALA A 108 -1.79 -3.89 -16.50
CA ALA A 108 -3.06 -3.15 -16.38
C ALA A 108 -3.41 -2.80 -14.92
N ASN A 109 -2.74 -3.43 -13.96
CA ASN A 109 -2.90 -3.17 -12.54
C ASN A 109 -1.91 -2.13 -11.98
N ARG A 110 -0.95 -1.67 -12.78
CA ARG A 110 0.11 -0.75 -12.32
C ARG A 110 -0.20 0.70 -12.68
N PRO A 111 0.25 1.69 -11.91
CA PRO A 111 0.92 1.58 -10.61
C PRO A 111 0.03 1.02 -9.50
N MET A 112 0.62 0.22 -8.58
CA MET A 112 -0.10 -0.52 -7.55
C MET A 112 0.41 -0.17 -6.14
N PHE A 113 -0.52 0.03 -5.20
CA PHE A 113 -0.24 0.07 -3.78
C PHE A 113 -0.56 -1.28 -3.15
N ILE A 114 0.44 -1.88 -2.49
CA ILE A 114 0.34 -3.20 -1.85
C ILE A 114 0.46 -3.02 -0.34
N HIS A 115 -0.50 -3.53 0.42
CA HIS A 115 -0.45 -3.39 1.87
C HIS A 115 -0.99 -4.61 2.64
N CYS A 116 -0.68 -4.61 3.93
CA CYS A 116 -1.33 -5.43 4.93
C CYS A 116 -1.52 -4.61 6.21
N THR A 117 -1.53 -5.21 7.40
CA THR A 117 -1.67 -4.46 8.65
C THR A 117 -0.40 -3.65 8.99
N ALA A 118 0.79 -4.24 8.86
CA ALA A 118 2.07 -3.64 9.27
C ALA A 118 3.18 -3.85 8.22
N ALA A 119 2.83 -4.06 6.95
CA ALA A 119 3.72 -4.34 5.83
C ALA A 119 4.55 -5.64 5.92
N ILE A 120 4.44 -6.44 6.97
CA ILE A 120 5.28 -7.64 7.17
C ILE A 120 4.99 -8.70 6.10
N ARG A 121 3.72 -9.06 5.85
CA ARG A 121 3.32 -10.00 4.78
C ARG A 121 3.76 -9.46 3.41
N VAL A 122 3.57 -8.16 3.20
CA VAL A 122 3.99 -7.50 1.96
C VAL A 122 5.48 -7.72 1.71
N GLY A 123 6.34 -7.50 2.71
CA GLY A 123 7.78 -7.69 2.57
C GLY A 123 8.17 -9.10 2.15
N ALA A 124 7.52 -10.14 2.72
CA ALA A 124 7.80 -11.54 2.36
C ALA A 124 7.41 -11.85 0.91
N PHE A 125 6.21 -11.43 0.49
CA PHE A 125 5.72 -11.65 -0.87
C PHE A 125 6.48 -10.80 -1.90
N TRP A 126 6.87 -9.60 -1.51
CA TRP A 126 7.70 -8.73 -2.33
C TRP A 126 9.09 -9.31 -2.56
N MET A 127 9.73 -9.87 -1.52
CA MET A 127 11.01 -10.59 -1.65
C MET A 127 10.93 -11.70 -2.72
N ILE A 128 9.88 -12.51 -2.67
CA ILE A 128 9.66 -13.58 -3.65
C ILE A 128 9.57 -12.99 -5.05
N ARG A 129 8.77 -11.95 -5.25
CA ARG A 129 8.63 -11.30 -6.55
C ARG A 129 9.96 -10.78 -7.08
N ARG A 130 10.74 -10.06 -6.23
CA ARG A 130 12.02 -9.48 -6.67
C ARG A 130 13.01 -10.51 -7.15
N VAL A 131 13.06 -11.66 -6.51
CA VAL A 131 13.94 -12.76 -6.94
C VAL A 131 13.40 -13.43 -8.21
N LEU A 132 12.12 -13.83 -8.21
CA LEU A 132 11.59 -14.70 -9.27
C LEU A 132 11.17 -13.94 -10.55
N ARG A 133 10.93 -12.65 -10.50
CA ARG A 133 10.49 -11.84 -11.65
C ARG A 133 11.50 -10.80 -12.07
N ASP A 134 12.17 -10.17 -11.10
CA ASP A 134 13.07 -9.05 -11.38
C ASP A 134 14.54 -9.49 -11.38
N GLY A 135 14.85 -10.79 -11.10
CA GLY A 135 16.20 -11.35 -11.13
C GLY A 135 17.14 -10.83 -10.04
N MET A 136 16.58 -10.28 -8.97
CA MET A 136 17.37 -9.77 -7.85
C MET A 136 18.00 -10.94 -7.06
N SER A 137 19.21 -10.77 -6.52
CA SER A 137 19.78 -11.78 -5.63
C SER A 137 18.94 -11.91 -4.36
N VAL A 138 18.98 -13.07 -3.72
CA VAL A 138 18.22 -13.35 -2.49
C VAL A 138 18.60 -12.35 -1.40
N GLU A 139 19.89 -12.05 -1.26
CA GLU A 139 20.42 -11.12 -0.26
C GLU A 139 19.89 -9.69 -0.48
N ALA A 140 19.96 -9.20 -1.71
CA ALA A 140 19.47 -7.86 -2.04
C ALA A 140 17.94 -7.77 -1.88
N ALA A 141 17.21 -8.80 -2.29
CA ALA A 141 15.76 -8.86 -2.12
C ALA A 141 15.36 -8.91 -0.64
N LEU A 142 16.13 -9.59 0.21
CA LEU A 142 15.91 -9.63 1.65
C LEU A 142 16.15 -8.24 2.29
N GLU A 143 17.21 -7.55 1.90
CA GLU A 143 17.46 -6.18 2.37
C GLU A 143 16.31 -5.23 2.00
N GLU A 144 15.82 -5.31 0.78
CA GLU A 144 14.68 -4.52 0.33
C GLU A 144 13.41 -4.91 1.10
N ALA A 145 13.15 -6.19 1.29
CA ALA A 145 12.03 -6.69 2.08
C ALA A 145 12.03 -6.19 3.54
N ARG A 146 13.23 -6.04 4.15
CA ARG A 146 13.39 -5.44 5.48
C ARG A 146 12.95 -3.97 5.49
N LYS A 147 13.28 -3.22 4.44
CA LYS A 147 12.86 -1.81 4.28
C LYS A 147 11.35 -1.70 4.05
N VAL A 148 10.76 -2.64 3.32
CA VAL A 148 9.30 -2.75 3.12
C VAL A 148 8.59 -3.02 4.44
N GLY A 149 9.14 -3.86 5.32
CA GLY A 149 8.56 -4.12 6.63
C GLY A 149 8.66 -5.58 7.11
N LEU A 150 9.37 -6.46 6.40
CA LEU A 150 9.60 -7.85 6.84
C LEU A 150 10.57 -7.86 8.03
N THR A 151 10.02 -7.68 9.23
CA THR A 151 10.80 -7.63 10.47
C THR A 151 10.20 -8.58 11.50
N GLN A 152 11.04 -9.17 12.36
CA GLN A 152 10.64 -9.99 13.50
C GLN A 152 9.63 -11.12 13.18
N SER A 153 9.76 -11.72 11.99
CA SER A 153 8.84 -12.75 11.47
C SER A 153 9.61 -13.91 10.83
N PRO A 154 10.39 -14.68 11.61
CA PRO A 154 11.23 -15.76 11.07
C PRO A 154 10.46 -16.77 10.21
N HIS A 155 9.20 -17.07 10.57
CA HIS A 155 8.36 -17.99 9.80
C HIS A 155 8.02 -17.49 8.40
N LEU A 156 7.89 -16.15 8.21
CA LEU A 156 7.69 -15.56 6.89
C LEU A 156 9.00 -15.48 6.10
N ASP A 157 10.12 -15.24 6.77
CA ASP A 157 11.45 -15.36 6.16
C ASP A 157 11.66 -16.77 5.60
N ASP A 158 11.43 -17.78 6.45
CA ASP A 158 11.55 -19.19 6.07
C ASP A 158 10.58 -19.58 4.94
N PHE A 159 9.35 -19.10 4.98
CA PHE A 159 8.37 -19.33 3.92
C PHE A 159 8.86 -18.75 2.59
N ALA A 160 9.26 -17.47 2.56
CA ALA A 160 9.74 -16.83 1.35
C ALA A 160 10.98 -17.52 0.78
N LEU A 161 11.95 -17.85 1.62
CA LEU A 161 13.17 -18.54 1.20
C LEU A 161 12.90 -19.96 0.66
N ARG A 162 12.00 -20.72 1.29
CA ARG A 162 11.62 -22.05 0.78
C ARG A 162 10.94 -21.94 -0.58
N TYR A 163 9.99 -21.01 -0.72
CA TYR A 163 9.29 -20.80 -1.98
C TYR A 163 10.27 -20.41 -3.10
N ILE A 164 11.17 -19.47 -2.84
CA ILE A 164 12.19 -19.05 -3.81
C ILE A 164 13.05 -20.24 -4.25
N ARG A 165 13.59 -21.02 -3.30
CA ARG A 165 14.44 -22.18 -3.63
C ARG A 165 13.72 -23.23 -4.48
N ALA A 166 12.43 -23.43 -4.26
CA ALA A 166 11.64 -24.40 -5.01
C ALA A 166 11.30 -23.92 -6.44
N HIS A 167 11.30 -22.60 -6.71
CA HIS A 167 10.83 -22.02 -7.97
C HIS A 167 11.91 -21.24 -8.73
N GLN A 168 13.08 -21.02 -8.15
CA GLN A 168 14.22 -20.40 -8.84
C GLN A 168 14.86 -21.43 -9.78
N LYS A 169 14.90 -21.11 -11.08
CA LYS A 169 15.51 -21.95 -12.14
C LYS A 169 17.00 -21.70 -12.23
#